data_590985d62a75da13943f12cd8322ce6e
#
_entry.id   590985d62a75da13943f12cd8322ce6e
#
_cell.length_a   1.000
_cell.length_b   1.000
_cell.length_c   1.000
_cell.angle_alpha   90.00
_cell.angle_beta   90.00
_cell.angle_gamma   90.00
#
_symmetry.space_group_name_H-M   'P 1'
#
loop_
_entity.id
_entity.type
_entity.pdbx_description
1 polymer ?
#
loop_
_entity_poly.entity_id
_entity_poly.type
_entity_poly.pdbx_seq_one_letter_code
_entity_poly.pdbx_strand_id
1 'polypeptide(L)'
;MDISFDGKTAIVTGAAHGIGEAITHGLASRGATVWACDILEDALNRMVVAGSATDDTSIHPRIVDVTNKAQVTALVEEASAGSGHVDILVCVAGGVSGQAGQAIENVTEQQWKDIFEVNLKGAFLCAQGVAPTMKASGEGRILIISSGAGLGVSLTGIQAYASAKAGQIGLVRQLAHELGPYGITVNSVAPGFIRSNPSSEKQWIAMGEEGQRRLMENIPLRRLGASEDIANAVMFLVSDLATYITGQTLSVNGGR
;
A
#
# COMPACT_ATOMS: atom_id res chain seq x y z
N MET A 1 -16.11 -19.44 -1.10
CA MET A 1 -16.58 -18.18 -0.51
C MET A 1 -15.94 -17.09 -1.34
N ASP A 2 -16.72 -16.42 -2.14
CA ASP A 2 -16.20 -15.41 -3.08
C ASP A 2 -16.22 -14.05 -2.39
N ILE A 3 -15.12 -13.30 -2.51
CA ILE A 3 -15.03 -11.91 -2.04
C ILE A 3 -15.56 -11.02 -3.16
N SER A 4 -16.62 -10.26 -2.90
CA SER A 4 -17.15 -9.23 -3.79
C SER A 4 -16.95 -7.84 -3.18
N PHE A 5 -16.75 -6.84 -4.05
CA PHE A 5 -16.70 -5.42 -3.71
C PHE A 5 -17.71 -4.62 -4.56
N ASP A 6 -18.79 -5.28 -5.01
CA ASP A 6 -19.83 -4.64 -5.82
C ASP A 6 -20.38 -3.39 -5.13
N GLY A 7 -20.38 -2.28 -5.85
CA GLY A 7 -20.85 -0.98 -5.36
C GLY A 7 -19.91 -0.28 -4.38
N LYS A 8 -18.74 -0.85 -4.09
CA LYS A 8 -17.73 -0.23 -3.20
C LYS A 8 -16.83 0.73 -3.98
N THR A 9 -16.53 1.88 -3.38
CA THR A 9 -15.58 2.87 -3.88
C THR A 9 -14.25 2.71 -3.15
N ALA A 10 -13.17 2.48 -3.92
CA ALA A 10 -11.83 2.28 -3.38
C ALA A 10 -10.84 3.32 -3.89
N ILE A 11 -9.92 3.76 -3.04
CA ILE A 11 -8.72 4.52 -3.41
C ILE A 11 -7.50 3.64 -3.20
N VAL A 12 -6.65 3.50 -4.23
CA VAL A 12 -5.36 2.80 -4.16
C VAL A 12 -4.25 3.77 -4.55
N THR A 13 -3.32 4.05 -3.65
CA THR A 13 -2.16 4.90 -3.93
C THR A 13 -0.95 4.06 -4.31
N GLY A 14 -0.02 4.60 -5.13
CA GLY A 14 1.10 3.82 -5.66
C GLY A 14 0.65 2.72 -6.63
N ALA A 15 -0.38 3.02 -7.43
CA ALA A 15 -1.09 2.05 -8.26
C ALA A 15 -0.39 1.72 -9.59
N ALA A 16 0.60 2.50 -10.01
CA ALA A 16 1.17 2.43 -11.36
C ALA A 16 1.88 1.11 -11.70
N HIS A 17 2.27 0.32 -10.71
CA HIS A 17 2.97 -0.95 -10.91
C HIS A 17 2.93 -1.85 -9.67
N GLY A 18 3.25 -3.14 -9.90
CA GLY A 18 3.56 -4.12 -8.86
C GLY A 18 2.43 -4.35 -7.86
N ILE A 19 2.68 -4.14 -6.56
CA ILE A 19 1.69 -4.42 -5.51
C ILE A 19 0.44 -3.55 -5.67
N GLY A 20 0.61 -2.25 -5.96
CA GLY A 20 -0.52 -1.33 -6.15
C GLY A 20 -1.35 -1.68 -7.39
N GLU A 21 -0.71 -2.02 -8.49
CA GLU A 21 -1.36 -2.52 -9.71
C GLU A 21 -2.16 -3.79 -9.44
N ALA A 22 -1.55 -4.80 -8.80
CA ALA A 22 -2.22 -6.05 -8.47
C ALA A 22 -3.45 -5.85 -7.54
N ILE A 23 -3.35 -4.92 -6.58
CA ILE A 23 -4.47 -4.56 -5.70
C ILE A 23 -5.57 -3.86 -6.50
N THR A 24 -5.22 -2.91 -7.37
CA THR A 24 -6.16 -2.17 -8.21
C THR A 24 -6.98 -3.12 -9.08
N HIS A 25 -6.31 -4.01 -9.81
CA HIS A 25 -7.01 -5.03 -10.62
C HIS A 25 -7.77 -6.04 -9.77
N GLY A 26 -7.23 -6.41 -8.60
CA GLY A 26 -7.90 -7.31 -7.66
C GLY A 26 -9.23 -6.76 -7.13
N LEU A 27 -9.32 -5.47 -6.83
CA LEU A 27 -10.54 -4.79 -6.41
C LEU A 27 -11.52 -4.61 -7.58
N ALA A 28 -11.04 -4.09 -8.72
CA ALA A 28 -11.85 -3.82 -9.90
C ALA A 28 -12.49 -5.10 -10.45
N SER A 29 -11.74 -6.20 -10.58
CA SER A 29 -12.25 -7.49 -11.04
C SER A 29 -13.31 -8.12 -10.11
N ARG A 30 -13.50 -7.55 -8.92
CA ARG A 30 -14.50 -7.97 -7.93
C ARG A 30 -15.60 -6.94 -7.72
N GLY A 31 -15.75 -6.00 -8.65
CA GLY A 31 -16.88 -5.07 -8.71
C GLY A 31 -16.65 -3.71 -8.04
N ALA A 32 -15.46 -3.41 -7.52
CA ALA A 32 -15.18 -2.09 -6.96
C ALA A 32 -14.97 -1.03 -8.05
N THR A 33 -15.41 0.19 -7.79
CA THR A 33 -14.94 1.39 -8.50
C THR A 33 -13.64 1.85 -7.86
N VAL A 34 -12.52 1.84 -8.62
CA VAL A 34 -11.18 2.06 -8.08
C VAL A 34 -10.56 3.36 -8.59
N TRP A 35 -10.26 4.27 -7.69
CA TRP A 35 -9.46 5.46 -7.94
C TRP A 35 -7.98 5.11 -7.77
N ALA A 36 -7.33 4.84 -8.91
CA ALA A 36 -5.95 4.38 -8.97
C ALA A 36 -5.00 5.59 -9.05
N CYS A 37 -4.17 5.80 -8.05
CA CYS A 37 -3.39 7.02 -7.88
C CYS A 37 -1.89 6.76 -7.90
N ASP A 38 -1.15 7.55 -8.65
CA ASP A 38 0.32 7.54 -8.69
C ASP A 38 0.85 8.91 -9.15
N ILE A 39 2.15 9.14 -9.00
CA ILE A 39 2.85 10.28 -9.60
C ILE A 39 3.41 9.94 -10.98
N LEU A 40 3.44 8.67 -11.36
CA LEU A 40 4.02 8.14 -12.60
C LEU A 40 2.95 8.02 -13.70
N GLU A 41 2.62 9.12 -14.35
CA GLU A 41 1.53 9.22 -15.33
C GLU A 41 1.58 8.15 -16.42
N ASP A 42 2.72 8.01 -17.11
CA ASP A 42 2.84 7.04 -18.21
C ASP A 42 2.67 5.59 -17.74
N ALA A 43 3.17 5.26 -16.55
CA ALA A 43 3.05 3.92 -15.99
C ALA A 43 1.61 3.64 -15.54
N LEU A 44 0.95 4.62 -14.93
CA LEU A 44 -0.44 4.53 -14.51
C LEU A 44 -1.38 4.33 -15.71
N ASN A 45 -1.17 5.10 -16.79
CA ASN A 45 -1.95 4.96 -18.01
C ASN A 45 -1.75 3.59 -18.68
N ARG A 46 -0.52 3.06 -18.71
CA ARG A 46 -0.26 1.71 -19.21
C ARG A 46 -0.95 0.63 -18.38
N MET A 47 -0.96 0.76 -17.06
CA MET A 47 -1.64 -0.16 -16.15
C MET A 47 -3.14 -0.22 -16.45
N VAL A 48 -3.80 0.92 -16.63
CA VAL A 48 -5.22 0.98 -16.96
C VAL A 48 -5.50 0.31 -18.30
N VAL A 49 -4.71 0.61 -19.34
CA VAL A 49 -4.88 -0.01 -20.68
C VAL A 49 -4.66 -1.53 -20.63
N ALA A 50 -3.68 -2.01 -19.89
CA ALA A 50 -3.41 -3.45 -19.77
C ALA A 50 -4.54 -4.21 -19.06
N GLY A 51 -5.25 -3.57 -18.13
CA GLY A 51 -6.44 -4.11 -17.46
C GLY A 51 -7.73 -4.03 -18.29
N SER A 52 -7.74 -3.19 -19.32
CA SER A 52 -8.90 -2.94 -20.18
C SER A 52 -9.16 -4.02 -21.26
N ALA A 53 -8.66 -5.24 -21.11
CA ALA A 53 -9.06 -6.37 -21.97
C ALA A 53 -10.56 -6.73 -21.86
N THR A 54 -11.26 -6.14 -20.91
CA THR A 54 -12.72 -5.99 -20.80
C THR A 54 -13.04 -4.49 -20.74
N ASP A 55 -14.17 -4.01 -21.25
CA ASP A 55 -14.65 -2.60 -21.14
C ASP A 55 -14.82 -2.14 -19.68
N ASP A 56 -13.77 -2.29 -18.88
CA ASP A 56 -13.77 -2.03 -17.44
C ASP A 56 -13.59 -0.53 -17.18
N THR A 57 -14.71 0.18 -17.14
CA THR A 57 -14.80 1.61 -16.78
C THR A 57 -14.65 1.84 -15.27
N SER A 58 -14.36 0.79 -14.49
CA SER A 58 -14.31 0.86 -13.01
C SER A 58 -12.99 1.41 -12.46
N ILE A 59 -11.93 1.54 -13.29
CA ILE A 59 -10.63 2.09 -12.85
C ILE A 59 -10.49 3.54 -13.33
N HIS A 60 -10.37 4.46 -12.37
CA HIS A 60 -10.19 5.89 -12.60
C HIS A 60 -8.77 6.32 -12.25
N PRO A 61 -7.87 6.52 -13.25
CA PRO A 61 -6.50 6.94 -12.97
C PRO A 61 -6.47 8.41 -12.54
N ARG A 62 -5.63 8.73 -11.53
CA ARG A 62 -5.37 10.10 -11.07
C ARG A 62 -3.90 10.31 -10.74
N ILE A 63 -3.36 11.42 -11.21
CA ILE A 63 -1.99 11.82 -10.86
C ILE A 63 -2.04 12.58 -9.54
N VAL A 64 -1.52 11.93 -8.48
CA VAL A 64 -1.58 12.45 -7.12
C VAL A 64 -0.26 12.20 -6.40
N ASP A 65 0.33 13.27 -5.89
CA ASP A 65 1.40 13.20 -4.90
C ASP A 65 0.77 13.11 -3.50
N VAL A 66 0.91 11.97 -2.86
CA VAL A 66 0.36 11.71 -1.52
C VAL A 66 0.98 12.60 -0.43
N THR A 67 2.11 13.25 -0.70
CA THR A 67 2.74 14.21 0.22
C THR A 67 2.09 15.58 0.15
N ASN A 68 1.28 15.83 -0.88
CA ASN A 68 0.55 17.08 -1.10
C ASN A 68 -0.90 16.97 -0.60
N LYS A 69 -1.16 17.60 0.55
CA LYS A 69 -2.49 17.55 1.21
C LYS A 69 -3.62 18.02 0.29
N ALA A 70 -3.42 19.08 -0.51
CA ALA A 70 -4.47 19.60 -1.37
C ALA A 70 -4.86 18.60 -2.48
N GLN A 71 -3.87 17.90 -3.07
CA GLN A 71 -4.14 16.85 -4.07
C GLN A 71 -4.88 15.65 -3.45
N VAL A 72 -4.49 15.23 -2.24
CA VAL A 72 -5.19 14.16 -1.50
C VAL A 72 -6.63 14.56 -1.19
N THR A 73 -6.86 15.80 -0.75
CA THR A 73 -8.22 16.30 -0.48
C THR A 73 -9.09 16.28 -1.74
N ALA A 74 -8.59 16.82 -2.84
CA ALA A 74 -9.31 16.84 -4.12
C ALA A 74 -9.64 15.41 -4.63
N LEU A 75 -8.70 14.47 -4.49
CA LEU A 75 -8.92 13.07 -4.81
C LEU A 75 -10.07 12.46 -4.01
N VAL A 76 -10.09 12.68 -2.68
CA VAL A 76 -11.13 12.12 -1.81
C VAL A 76 -12.48 12.75 -2.11
N GLU A 77 -12.55 14.05 -2.36
CA GLU A 77 -13.78 14.74 -2.78
C GLU A 77 -14.33 14.16 -4.09
N GLU A 78 -13.47 13.98 -5.09
CA GLU A 78 -13.84 13.41 -6.38
C GLU A 78 -14.28 11.95 -6.25
N ALA A 79 -13.56 11.13 -5.52
CA ALA A 79 -13.90 9.73 -5.29
C ALA A 79 -15.22 9.55 -4.51
N SER A 80 -15.52 10.49 -3.62
CA SER A 80 -16.76 10.47 -2.82
C SER A 80 -17.98 11.04 -3.56
N ALA A 81 -17.81 11.70 -4.71
CA ALA A 81 -18.89 12.46 -5.37
C ALA A 81 -20.10 11.59 -5.76
N GLY A 82 -19.88 10.31 -6.11
CA GLY A 82 -20.95 9.40 -6.55
C GLY A 82 -21.65 8.68 -5.38
N SER A 83 -20.90 8.20 -4.40
CA SER A 83 -21.39 7.37 -3.29
C SER A 83 -21.56 8.14 -1.98
N GLY A 84 -21.05 9.37 -1.91
CA GLY A 84 -20.99 10.18 -0.68
C GLY A 84 -19.80 9.84 0.22
N HIS A 85 -19.11 8.74 0.01
CA HIS A 85 -17.95 8.32 0.81
C HIS A 85 -17.01 7.39 0.03
N VAL A 86 -15.84 7.15 0.59
CA VAL A 86 -14.90 6.12 0.15
C VAL A 86 -15.01 4.94 1.10
N ASP A 87 -15.26 3.74 0.58
CA ASP A 87 -15.39 2.52 1.39
C ASP A 87 -14.03 1.94 1.77
N ILE A 88 -13.07 1.98 0.83
CA ILE A 88 -11.77 1.31 0.98
C ILE A 88 -10.64 2.28 0.62
N LEU A 89 -9.67 2.41 1.51
CA LEU A 89 -8.40 3.08 1.26
C LEU A 89 -7.26 2.09 1.37
N VAL A 90 -6.44 1.97 0.30
CA VAL A 90 -5.20 1.19 0.34
C VAL A 90 -4.00 2.09 0.07
N CYS A 91 -3.19 2.34 1.10
CA CYS A 91 -1.97 3.13 1.02
C CYS A 91 -0.79 2.22 0.63
N VAL A 92 -0.42 2.23 -0.66
CA VAL A 92 0.75 1.49 -1.19
C VAL A 92 1.90 2.43 -1.53
N ALA A 93 1.60 3.70 -1.86
CA ALA A 93 2.61 4.71 -2.20
C ALA A 93 3.72 4.76 -1.15
N GLY A 94 4.96 4.71 -1.62
CA GLY A 94 6.13 4.69 -0.75
C GLY A 94 7.33 4.01 -1.40
N GLY A 95 8.37 3.84 -0.62
CA GLY A 95 9.62 3.20 -1.05
C GLY A 95 10.84 3.89 -0.49
N VAL A 96 11.99 3.58 -1.10
CA VAL A 96 13.31 4.04 -0.63
C VAL A 96 13.76 5.36 -1.28
N SER A 97 12.94 5.99 -2.12
CA SER A 97 13.21 7.29 -2.78
C SER A 97 14.60 7.34 -3.46
N GLY A 98 14.99 6.26 -4.14
CA GLY A 98 16.28 6.14 -4.82
C GLY A 98 17.50 5.96 -3.91
N GLN A 99 17.31 5.88 -2.59
CA GLN A 99 18.41 5.76 -1.64
C GLN A 99 18.93 4.31 -1.53
N ALA A 100 20.16 4.17 -1.08
CA ALA A 100 20.83 2.92 -0.73
C ALA A 100 21.26 2.94 0.74
N GLY A 101 21.48 1.77 1.32
CA GLY A 101 21.99 1.64 2.68
C GLY A 101 23.39 2.27 2.82
N GLN A 102 23.61 3.00 3.91
CA GLN A 102 24.87 3.66 4.23
C GLN A 102 25.05 3.77 5.74
N ALA A 103 26.27 4.12 6.20
CA ALA A 103 26.55 4.37 7.59
C ALA A 103 25.74 5.56 8.11
N ILE A 104 25.30 5.49 9.38
CA ILE A 104 24.35 6.47 9.94
C ILE A 104 24.86 7.90 9.89
N GLU A 105 26.16 8.10 10.08
CA GLU A 105 26.83 9.41 10.03
C GLU A 105 26.82 10.07 8.65
N ASN A 106 26.54 9.31 7.60
CA ASN A 106 26.45 9.79 6.22
C ASN A 106 25.01 10.07 5.76
N VAL A 107 24.01 9.70 6.58
CA VAL A 107 22.59 9.94 6.25
C VAL A 107 22.28 11.42 6.43
N THR A 108 21.91 12.12 5.37
CA THR A 108 21.52 13.52 5.45
C THR A 108 20.09 13.69 5.99
N GLU A 109 19.81 14.85 6.58
CA GLU A 109 18.47 15.20 7.05
C GLU A 109 17.45 15.16 5.89
N GLN A 110 17.85 15.57 4.70
CA GLN A 110 16.97 15.55 3.53
C GLN A 110 16.61 14.11 3.11
N GLN A 111 17.58 13.21 3.09
CA GLN A 111 17.33 11.79 2.82
C GLN A 111 16.35 11.17 3.83
N TRP A 112 16.50 11.54 5.08
CA TRP A 112 15.58 11.12 6.15
C TRP A 112 14.16 11.66 5.88
N LYS A 113 14.03 12.96 5.63
CA LYS A 113 12.75 13.63 5.37
C LYS A 113 12.03 13.03 4.16
N ASP A 114 12.71 12.87 3.05
CA ASP A 114 12.10 12.37 1.80
C ASP A 114 11.41 11.01 2.00
N ILE A 115 12.05 10.12 2.77
CA ILE A 115 11.48 8.79 3.07
C ILE A 115 10.28 8.91 4.01
N PHE A 116 10.35 9.73 5.05
CA PHE A 116 9.24 9.93 5.99
C PHE A 116 8.05 10.61 5.33
N GLU A 117 8.29 11.59 4.44
CA GLU A 117 7.24 12.31 3.71
C GLU A 117 6.40 11.32 2.88
N VAL A 118 7.02 10.52 2.02
CA VAL A 118 6.26 9.64 1.14
C VAL A 118 5.67 8.44 1.88
N ASN A 119 6.41 7.81 2.79
CA ASN A 119 5.95 6.56 3.42
C ASN A 119 4.98 6.83 4.58
N LEU A 120 5.32 7.70 5.52
CA LEU A 120 4.53 7.87 6.74
C LEU A 120 3.53 9.03 6.64
N LYS A 121 3.98 10.22 6.23
CA LYS A 121 3.09 11.38 6.09
C LYS A 121 2.07 11.15 4.99
N GLY A 122 2.46 10.58 3.83
CA GLY A 122 1.52 10.27 2.76
C GLY A 122 0.38 9.36 3.21
N ALA A 123 0.70 8.27 3.91
CA ALA A 123 -0.32 7.37 4.47
C ALA A 123 -1.22 8.08 5.50
N PHE A 124 -0.64 8.93 6.34
CA PHE A 124 -1.39 9.75 7.30
C PHE A 124 -2.36 10.72 6.61
N LEU A 125 -1.90 11.44 5.57
CA LEU A 125 -2.74 12.39 4.84
C LEU A 125 -3.90 11.71 4.12
N CYS A 126 -3.66 10.54 3.50
CA CYS A 126 -4.72 9.75 2.88
C CYS A 126 -5.75 9.27 3.91
N ALA A 127 -5.31 8.71 5.03
CA ALA A 127 -6.20 8.30 6.11
C ALA A 127 -6.99 9.48 6.71
N GLN A 128 -6.33 10.63 6.92
CA GLN A 128 -6.97 11.88 7.37
C GLN A 128 -8.05 12.34 6.40
N GLY A 129 -7.81 12.21 5.09
CA GLY A 129 -8.74 12.63 4.05
C GLY A 129 -10.02 11.82 4.04
N VAL A 130 -9.94 10.49 4.11
CA VAL A 130 -11.13 9.60 4.03
C VAL A 130 -11.88 9.49 5.36
N ALA A 131 -11.24 9.72 6.49
CA ALA A 131 -11.83 9.49 7.82
C ALA A 131 -13.16 10.23 8.06
N PRO A 132 -13.36 11.51 7.64
CA PRO A 132 -14.64 12.20 7.84
C PRO A 132 -15.82 11.53 7.14
N THR A 133 -15.66 11.12 5.88
CA THR A 133 -16.71 10.48 5.09
C THR A 133 -16.99 9.06 5.56
N MET A 134 -15.96 8.28 5.92
CA MET A 134 -16.10 6.96 6.53
C MET A 134 -16.79 7.02 7.90
N LYS A 135 -16.48 8.03 8.74
CA LYS A 135 -17.18 8.24 10.02
C LYS A 135 -18.66 8.58 9.81
N ALA A 136 -18.99 9.36 8.79
CA ALA A 136 -20.36 9.73 8.47
C ALA A 136 -21.18 8.54 7.92
N SER A 137 -20.57 7.64 7.15
CA SER A 137 -21.22 6.41 6.65
C SER A 137 -21.34 5.32 7.71
N GLY A 138 -20.51 5.36 8.77
CA GLY A 138 -20.48 4.33 9.81
C GLY A 138 -19.75 3.05 9.41
N GLU A 139 -19.00 3.08 8.31
CA GLU A 139 -18.17 1.96 7.84
C GLU A 139 -16.95 2.44 7.06
N GLY A 140 -15.93 1.62 6.97
CA GLY A 140 -14.73 1.88 6.16
C GLY A 140 -13.65 0.84 6.39
N ARG A 141 -12.75 0.72 5.42
CA ARG A 141 -11.60 -0.17 5.46
C ARG A 141 -10.35 0.61 5.07
N ILE A 142 -9.41 0.75 5.99
CA ILE A 142 -8.12 1.39 5.72
C ILE A 142 -7.03 0.32 5.81
N LEU A 143 -6.23 0.19 4.76
CA LEU A 143 -5.11 -0.71 4.73
C LEU A 143 -3.83 0.03 4.34
N ILE A 144 -2.75 -0.20 5.09
CA ILE A 144 -1.44 0.41 4.84
C ILE A 144 -0.44 -0.70 4.51
N ILE A 145 0.24 -0.58 3.37
CA ILE A 145 1.34 -1.48 3.04
C ILE A 145 2.61 -1.01 3.76
N SER A 146 2.92 -1.71 4.86
CA SER A 146 4.16 -1.53 5.59
C SER A 146 5.31 -2.32 4.92
N SER A 147 6.08 -3.06 5.67
CA SER A 147 7.17 -3.90 5.19
C SER A 147 7.68 -4.79 6.33
N GLY A 148 8.28 -5.92 6.01
CA GLY A 148 9.10 -6.67 6.96
C GLY A 148 10.19 -5.81 7.61
N ALA A 149 10.66 -4.74 6.93
CA ALA A 149 11.58 -3.74 7.48
C ALA A 149 11.00 -2.96 8.68
N GLY A 150 9.68 -2.87 8.82
CA GLY A 150 9.03 -2.25 9.98
C GLY A 150 8.87 -3.20 11.16
N LEU A 151 9.07 -4.49 10.96
CA LEU A 151 8.95 -5.54 11.98
C LEU A 151 10.31 -6.04 12.49
N GLY A 152 11.37 -5.86 11.69
CA GLY A 152 12.70 -6.33 12.02
C GLY A 152 13.77 -5.55 11.25
N VAL A 153 14.98 -6.12 11.20
CA VAL A 153 16.10 -5.50 10.49
C VAL A 153 15.80 -5.47 8.97
N SER A 154 15.93 -4.29 8.38
CA SER A 154 15.67 -4.07 6.96
C SER A 154 16.76 -4.67 6.08
N LEU A 155 16.37 -5.38 5.02
CA LEU A 155 17.28 -5.84 3.95
C LEU A 155 17.90 -4.68 3.16
N THR A 156 17.26 -3.51 3.15
CA THR A 156 17.76 -2.34 2.43
C THR A 156 18.94 -1.67 3.12
N GLY A 157 19.12 -1.90 4.43
CA GLY A 157 20.09 -1.18 5.25
C GLY A 157 19.78 0.33 5.41
N ILE A 158 18.56 0.77 5.04
CA ILE A 158 18.16 2.18 5.09
C ILE A 158 17.40 2.44 6.39
N GLN A 159 18.00 3.19 7.29
CA GLN A 159 17.49 3.48 8.64
C GLN A 159 16.16 4.23 8.58
N ALA A 160 16.05 5.27 7.74
CA ALA A 160 14.85 6.06 7.58
C ALA A 160 13.67 5.20 7.07
N TYR A 161 13.94 4.27 6.13
CA TYR A 161 12.90 3.40 5.58
C TYR A 161 12.36 2.44 6.64
N ALA A 162 13.25 1.76 7.38
CA ALA A 162 12.83 0.88 8.47
C ALA A 162 12.01 1.63 9.53
N SER A 163 12.48 2.82 9.91
CA SER A 163 11.80 3.69 10.89
C SER A 163 10.43 4.15 10.40
N ALA A 164 10.31 4.59 9.14
CA ALA A 164 9.03 5.01 8.56
C ALA A 164 8.03 3.84 8.46
N LYS A 165 8.50 2.64 8.08
CA LYS A 165 7.66 1.44 8.01
C LYS A 165 7.23 0.94 9.40
N ALA A 166 8.07 1.06 10.41
CA ALA A 166 7.68 0.84 11.80
C ALA A 166 6.67 1.90 12.29
N GLY A 167 6.87 3.16 11.90
CA GLY A 167 5.93 4.26 12.16
C GLY A 167 4.54 4.01 11.58
N GLN A 168 4.44 3.42 10.37
CA GLN A 168 3.16 3.01 9.78
C GLN A 168 2.42 1.98 10.66
N ILE A 169 3.13 1.03 11.25
CA ILE A 169 2.55 0.02 12.17
C ILE A 169 2.00 0.71 13.43
N GLY A 170 2.72 1.70 13.95
CA GLY A 170 2.24 2.53 15.06
C GLY A 170 0.98 3.33 14.69
N LEU A 171 0.98 3.94 13.51
CA LEU A 171 -0.17 4.69 12.98
C LEU A 171 -1.41 3.80 12.85
N VAL A 172 -1.26 2.59 12.28
CA VAL A 172 -2.34 1.60 12.15
C VAL A 172 -3.01 1.29 13.49
N ARG A 173 -2.22 1.01 14.53
CA ARG A 173 -2.76 0.71 15.87
C ARG A 173 -3.54 1.89 16.44
N GLN A 174 -3.01 3.10 16.30
CA GLN A 174 -3.64 4.30 16.84
C GLN A 174 -4.94 4.61 16.09
N LEU A 175 -4.95 4.56 14.75
CA LEU A 175 -6.14 4.78 13.95
C LEU A 175 -7.20 3.69 14.16
N ALA A 176 -6.81 2.44 14.32
CA ALA A 176 -7.74 1.34 14.62
C ALA A 176 -8.51 1.58 15.92
N HIS A 177 -7.82 2.07 16.96
CA HIS A 177 -8.45 2.43 18.23
C HIS A 177 -9.38 3.64 18.11
N GLU A 178 -8.95 4.68 17.38
CA GLU A 178 -9.72 5.92 17.19
C GLU A 178 -10.96 5.71 16.31
N LEU A 179 -10.80 4.95 15.21
CA LEU A 179 -11.83 4.82 14.17
C LEU A 179 -12.76 3.62 14.39
N GLY A 180 -12.37 2.66 15.21
CA GLY A 180 -13.16 1.46 15.52
C GLY A 180 -14.59 1.74 15.99
N PRO A 181 -14.84 2.73 16.88
CA PRO A 181 -16.21 3.08 17.29
C PRO A 181 -17.13 3.52 16.14
N TYR A 182 -16.58 3.84 14.97
CA TYR A 182 -17.34 4.24 13.77
C TYR A 182 -17.46 3.09 12.74
N GLY A 183 -17.19 1.83 13.14
CA GLY A 183 -17.28 0.69 12.22
C GLY A 183 -16.13 0.60 11.19
N ILE A 184 -15.04 1.37 11.39
CA ILE A 184 -13.91 1.44 10.48
C ILE A 184 -12.81 0.51 10.97
N THR A 185 -12.32 -0.41 10.12
CA THR A 185 -11.14 -1.21 10.43
C THR A 185 -9.89 -0.59 9.80
N VAL A 186 -8.78 -0.63 10.52
CA VAL A 186 -7.48 -0.15 10.04
C VAL A 186 -6.45 -1.24 10.28
N ASN A 187 -5.87 -1.77 9.18
CA ASN A 187 -4.90 -2.86 9.23
C ASN A 187 -3.68 -2.56 8.35
N SER A 188 -2.68 -3.39 8.47
CA SER A 188 -1.46 -3.33 7.66
C SER A 188 -1.10 -4.71 7.11
N VAL A 189 -0.52 -4.74 5.92
CA VAL A 189 0.23 -5.87 5.40
C VAL A 189 1.71 -5.51 5.40
N ALA A 190 2.55 -6.44 5.84
CA ALA A 190 4.01 -6.32 5.84
C ALA A 190 4.60 -7.35 4.86
N PRO A 191 4.85 -6.96 3.60
CA PRO A 191 5.46 -7.84 2.60
C PRO A 191 6.89 -8.25 2.97
N GLY A 192 7.27 -9.47 2.55
CA GLY A 192 8.66 -9.86 2.42
C GLY A 192 9.31 -9.21 1.19
N PHE A 193 10.34 -9.83 0.65
CA PHE A 193 10.97 -9.33 -0.59
C PHE A 193 10.13 -9.73 -1.81
N ILE A 194 9.60 -8.71 -2.50
CA ILE A 194 8.77 -8.85 -3.71
C ILE A 194 9.47 -8.10 -4.86
N ARG A 195 9.68 -8.76 -6.00
CA ARG A 195 10.18 -8.13 -7.22
C ARG A 195 9.04 -7.44 -7.97
N SER A 196 8.60 -6.30 -7.47
CA SER A 196 7.36 -5.64 -7.91
C SER A 196 7.58 -4.30 -8.62
N ASN A 197 8.82 -3.80 -8.64
CA ASN A 197 9.14 -2.50 -9.23
C ASN A 197 10.63 -2.39 -9.60
N PRO A 198 11.04 -1.37 -10.38
CA PRO A 198 12.43 -1.21 -10.80
C PRO A 198 13.44 -1.15 -9.65
N SER A 199 13.05 -0.62 -8.49
CA SER A 199 13.93 -0.54 -7.31
C SER A 199 14.20 -1.92 -6.71
N SER A 200 13.16 -2.75 -6.53
CA SER A 200 13.31 -4.12 -6.03
C SER A 200 14.06 -5.01 -7.02
N GLU A 201 13.90 -4.77 -8.33
CA GLU A 201 14.67 -5.46 -9.35
C GLU A 201 16.16 -5.11 -9.28
N LYS A 202 16.50 -3.82 -9.14
CA LYS A 202 17.88 -3.39 -8.91
C LYS A 202 18.49 -4.02 -7.67
N GLN A 203 17.73 -4.09 -6.56
CA GLN A 203 18.17 -4.74 -5.33
C GLN A 203 18.43 -6.24 -5.53
N TRP A 204 17.54 -6.93 -6.25
CA TRP A 204 17.71 -8.34 -6.60
C TRP A 204 18.99 -8.60 -7.39
N ILE A 205 19.22 -7.81 -8.43
CA ILE A 205 20.44 -7.90 -9.26
C ILE A 205 21.68 -7.61 -8.42
N ALA A 206 21.64 -6.59 -7.56
CA ALA A 206 22.77 -6.20 -6.71
C ALA A 206 23.15 -7.25 -5.66
N MET A 207 22.22 -8.15 -5.27
CA MET A 207 22.52 -9.26 -4.36
C MET A 207 23.46 -10.31 -4.97
N GLY A 208 23.53 -10.41 -6.30
CA GLY A 208 24.24 -11.47 -7.01
C GLY A 208 23.68 -12.87 -6.70
N GLU A 209 24.18 -13.88 -7.41
CA GLU A 209 23.65 -15.27 -7.27
C GLU A 209 23.70 -15.80 -5.84
N GLU A 210 24.80 -15.55 -5.14
CA GLU A 210 24.99 -16.03 -3.77
C GLU A 210 24.02 -15.36 -2.79
N GLY A 211 23.81 -14.01 -2.89
CA GLY A 211 22.85 -13.28 -2.07
C GLY A 211 21.41 -13.70 -2.36
N GLN A 212 21.08 -13.90 -3.63
CA GLN A 212 19.77 -14.41 -4.06
C GLN A 212 19.50 -15.80 -3.50
N ARG A 213 20.49 -16.72 -3.60
CA ARG A 213 20.40 -18.07 -3.05
C ARG A 213 20.16 -18.04 -1.53
N ARG A 214 20.96 -17.26 -0.78
CA ARG A 214 20.81 -17.09 0.68
C ARG A 214 19.43 -16.52 1.05
N LEU A 215 18.94 -15.54 0.29
CA LEU A 215 17.61 -15.02 0.52
C LEU A 215 16.53 -16.08 0.38
N MET A 216 16.59 -16.87 -0.71
CA MET A 216 15.65 -17.95 -0.98
C MET A 216 15.72 -19.06 0.09
N GLU A 217 16.92 -19.42 0.55
CA GLU A 217 17.12 -20.40 1.61
C GLU A 217 16.55 -19.94 2.96
N ASN A 218 16.50 -18.63 3.22
CA ASN A 218 15.95 -18.04 4.43
C ASN A 218 14.43 -17.84 4.39
N ILE A 219 13.77 -18.09 3.25
CA ILE A 219 12.32 -18.08 3.12
C ILE A 219 11.83 -19.54 3.28
N PRO A 220 11.07 -19.89 4.34
CA PRO A 220 10.55 -21.23 4.53
C PRO A 220 9.82 -21.80 3.32
N LEU A 221 9.02 -21.00 2.60
CA LEU A 221 8.32 -21.42 1.39
C LEU A 221 9.22 -21.54 0.15
N ARG A 222 10.54 -21.25 0.27
CA ARG A 222 11.55 -21.42 -0.80
C ARG A 222 11.21 -20.74 -2.12
N ARG A 223 10.39 -19.69 -2.10
CA ARG A 223 10.08 -18.83 -3.25
C ARG A 223 9.98 -17.37 -2.81
N LEU A 224 10.22 -16.47 -3.74
CA LEU A 224 9.82 -15.08 -3.56
C LEU A 224 8.29 -14.97 -3.61
N GLY A 225 7.76 -13.98 -2.91
CA GLY A 225 6.36 -13.60 -3.09
C GLY A 225 6.15 -12.86 -4.42
N ALA A 226 4.95 -12.98 -4.96
CA ALA A 226 4.45 -12.18 -6.07
C ALA A 226 3.58 -11.02 -5.55
N SER A 227 3.31 -10.03 -6.41
CA SER A 227 2.39 -8.93 -6.07
C SER A 227 1.00 -9.44 -5.71
N GLU A 228 0.56 -10.51 -6.36
CA GLU A 228 -0.72 -11.19 -6.14
C GLU A 228 -0.82 -11.84 -4.75
N ASP A 229 0.30 -12.36 -4.19
CA ASP A 229 0.30 -12.89 -2.82
C ASP A 229 -0.06 -11.77 -1.82
N ILE A 230 0.42 -10.55 -2.07
CA ILE A 230 0.10 -9.37 -1.25
C ILE A 230 -1.33 -8.90 -1.50
N ALA A 231 -1.74 -8.80 -2.76
CA ALA A 231 -3.09 -8.38 -3.14
C ALA A 231 -4.15 -9.30 -2.53
N ASN A 232 -3.95 -10.61 -2.52
CA ASN A 232 -4.88 -11.56 -1.90
C ASN A 232 -5.06 -11.33 -0.39
N ALA A 233 -3.96 -11.02 0.32
CA ALA A 233 -4.03 -10.68 1.74
C ALA A 233 -4.78 -9.34 1.97
N VAL A 234 -4.59 -8.37 1.07
CA VAL A 234 -5.32 -7.10 1.09
C VAL A 234 -6.81 -7.34 0.86
N MET A 235 -7.18 -8.09 -0.20
CA MET A 235 -8.59 -8.41 -0.50
C MET A 235 -9.30 -9.01 0.72
N PHE A 236 -8.64 -9.94 1.43
CA PHE A 236 -9.19 -10.50 2.66
C PHE A 236 -9.40 -9.43 3.74
N LEU A 237 -8.37 -8.62 4.04
CA LEU A 237 -8.41 -7.64 5.14
C LEU A 237 -9.37 -6.47 4.89
N VAL A 238 -9.68 -6.15 3.62
CA VAL A 238 -10.64 -5.09 3.28
C VAL A 238 -12.05 -5.62 2.98
N SER A 239 -12.25 -6.93 3.03
CA SER A 239 -13.54 -7.58 2.80
C SER A 239 -14.37 -7.70 4.09
N ASP A 240 -15.63 -8.11 3.95
CA ASP A 240 -16.52 -8.38 5.06
C ASP A 240 -16.12 -9.62 5.88
N LEU A 241 -15.18 -10.44 5.38
CA LEU A 241 -14.61 -11.55 6.13
C LEU A 241 -13.71 -11.10 7.28
N ALA A 242 -13.24 -9.84 7.26
CA ALA A 242 -12.32 -9.27 8.23
C ALA A 242 -12.95 -8.19 9.15
N THR A 243 -14.28 -8.16 9.29
CA THR A 243 -14.99 -7.13 10.05
C THR A 243 -14.59 -7.05 11.53
N TYR A 244 -14.05 -8.13 12.10
CA TYR A 244 -13.57 -8.16 13.49
C TYR A 244 -12.04 -8.15 13.61
N ILE A 245 -11.35 -7.75 12.51
CA ILE A 245 -9.88 -7.64 12.46
C ILE A 245 -9.53 -6.16 12.29
N THR A 246 -8.93 -5.56 13.31
CA THR A 246 -8.43 -4.17 13.27
C THR A 246 -7.17 -4.01 14.12
N GLY A 247 -6.31 -3.04 13.78
CA GLY A 247 -5.04 -2.77 14.45
C GLY A 247 -3.95 -3.81 14.17
N GLN A 248 -4.17 -4.74 13.24
CA GLN A 248 -3.26 -5.85 12.97
C GLN A 248 -2.27 -5.52 11.85
N THR A 249 -1.08 -6.13 11.94
CA THR A 249 -0.09 -6.16 10.86
C THR A 249 0.14 -7.60 10.47
N LEU A 250 -0.32 -7.95 9.27
CA LEU A 250 -0.17 -9.31 8.72
C LEU A 250 1.14 -9.39 7.91
N SER A 251 2.07 -10.23 8.36
CA SER A 251 3.26 -10.56 7.58
C SER A 251 2.90 -11.48 6.41
N VAL A 252 3.23 -11.06 5.19
CA VAL A 252 3.09 -11.86 3.96
C VAL A 252 4.48 -12.00 3.35
N ASN A 253 5.27 -12.93 3.86
CA ASN A 253 6.71 -13.01 3.64
C ASN A 253 7.25 -14.44 3.45
N GLY A 254 6.36 -15.42 3.28
CA GLY A 254 6.74 -16.82 3.11
C GLY A 254 7.31 -17.48 4.38
N GLY A 255 7.07 -16.89 5.56
CA GLY A 255 7.49 -17.42 6.87
C GLY A 255 8.83 -16.86 7.37
N ARG A 256 9.41 -15.87 6.70
CA ARG A 256 10.67 -15.23 7.09
C ARG A 256 10.50 -14.20 8.21
#